data_07a7928b0a3325675d89c5cb74cd7079
#
_entry.id   07a7928b0a3325675d89c5cb74cd7079
#
_cell.length_a   1.000
_cell.length_b   1.000
_cell.length_c   1.000
_cell.angle_alpha   90.00
_cell.angle_beta   90.00
_cell.angle_gamma   90.00
#
_symmetry.space_group_name_H-M   'P 1'
#
loop_
_entity.id
_entity.type
_entity.pdbx_description
1 polymer ?
#
loop_
_entity_poly.entity_id
_entity_poly.type
_entity_poly.pdbx_seq_one_letter_code
_entity_poly.pdbx_strand_id
1 'polypeptide(L)'
;MPDTPSSSDDTGVVDAESPLGLRALLVDDEAPALSELAFLLRQDHRIGEIRTATSGADALRALDTHPVDVVFCDIKMPGLDGMEFARVLARFAERPQIVFVTAYDEHAVDAFEVRATDYVMKPVHADRLTEAVRRVMAARSEDASRALAAGRGSSAQAAPADETIPVELGGVTTFIQRSQVLYAQAYGDYARLHTTTGSHLVRISLTTLEDRWGAAGFGRIHRSTLVSLPQVTEVRMDRGRCSVRIGDVELQVSRRHTHDLRARLLNTAKVSDP
;
A
#
# COMPACT_ATOMS: atom_id res chain seq x y z
N MET A 1 32.13 13.18 -66.57
CA MET A 1 31.33 13.64 -65.42
C MET A 1 30.28 12.62 -65.13
N PRO A 2 30.45 11.77 -64.12
CA PRO A 2 29.33 11.05 -63.54
C PRO A 2 29.07 11.54 -62.12
N ASP A 3 27.79 11.64 -61.83
CA ASP A 3 27.15 12.03 -60.58
C ASP A 3 27.42 11.02 -59.43
N THR A 4 27.73 11.56 -58.29
CA THR A 4 27.78 10.83 -57.03
C THR A 4 26.41 10.90 -56.36
N PRO A 5 25.79 9.76 -55.93
CA PRO A 5 24.65 9.82 -55.04
C PRO A 5 25.14 9.89 -53.57
N SER A 6 24.63 10.88 -52.88
CA SER A 6 24.74 11.10 -51.47
C SER A 6 24.07 9.93 -50.70
N SER A 7 24.86 9.25 -49.90
CA SER A 7 24.37 8.23 -48.94
C SER A 7 23.87 8.92 -47.68
N SER A 8 22.57 8.91 -47.51
CA SER A 8 21.91 9.30 -46.26
C SER A 8 21.96 8.10 -45.31
N ASP A 9 22.86 8.11 -44.32
CA ASP A 9 22.81 7.22 -43.17
C ASP A 9 21.56 7.56 -42.34
N ASP A 10 20.52 6.81 -42.59
CA ASP A 10 19.35 6.75 -41.68
C ASP A 10 19.69 5.78 -40.55
N THR A 11 20.32 6.35 -39.51
CA THR A 11 20.52 5.60 -38.26
C THR A 11 19.18 5.56 -37.53
N GLY A 12 18.38 4.56 -37.88
CA GLY A 12 17.17 4.21 -37.14
C GLY A 12 17.54 3.89 -35.71
N VAL A 13 17.27 4.86 -34.83
CA VAL A 13 17.18 4.61 -33.38
C VAL A 13 16.01 3.63 -33.20
N VAL A 14 16.33 2.35 -33.07
CA VAL A 14 15.38 1.35 -32.60
C VAL A 14 15.08 1.72 -31.14
N ASP A 15 13.96 2.42 -30.94
CA ASP A 15 13.30 2.49 -29.65
C ASP A 15 13.16 1.05 -29.17
N ALA A 16 13.84 0.71 -28.08
CA ALA A 16 13.63 -0.54 -27.38
C ALA A 16 12.17 -0.53 -26.92
N GLU A 17 11.30 -1.23 -27.67
CA GLU A 17 9.91 -1.45 -27.31
C GLU A 17 9.91 -2.03 -25.89
N SER A 18 9.45 -1.22 -24.94
CA SER A 18 9.13 -1.72 -23.60
C SER A 18 8.14 -2.87 -23.78
N PRO A 19 8.38 -4.05 -23.20
CA PRO A 19 7.48 -5.17 -23.35
C PRO A 19 6.07 -4.73 -22.96
N LEU A 20 5.09 -4.98 -23.82
CA LEU A 20 3.68 -4.68 -23.59
C LEU A 20 3.18 -5.54 -22.43
N GLY A 21 3.42 -5.12 -21.18
CA GLY A 21 2.97 -5.82 -19.96
C GLY A 21 3.92 -5.65 -18.78
N LEU A 22 3.45 -6.08 -17.61
CA LEU A 22 4.21 -6.04 -16.35
C LEU A 22 5.34 -7.07 -16.36
N ARG A 23 6.51 -6.68 -15.88
CA ARG A 23 7.64 -7.56 -15.60
C ARG A 23 7.50 -8.09 -14.18
N ALA A 24 7.17 -9.36 -14.04
CA ALA A 24 6.92 -10.02 -12.76
C ALA A 24 8.13 -10.85 -12.32
N LEU A 25 8.49 -10.74 -11.04
CA LEU A 25 9.42 -11.63 -10.35
C LEU A 25 8.64 -12.47 -9.36
N LEU A 26 8.75 -13.81 -9.48
CA LEU A 26 8.15 -14.77 -8.56
C LEU A 26 9.22 -15.29 -7.61
N VAL A 27 8.95 -15.27 -6.32
CA VAL A 27 9.91 -15.66 -5.28
C VAL A 27 9.26 -16.66 -4.34
N ASP A 28 9.77 -17.89 -4.33
CA ASP A 28 9.27 -18.99 -3.51
C ASP A 28 10.34 -20.07 -3.45
N ASP A 29 10.60 -20.66 -2.30
CA ASP A 29 11.61 -21.74 -2.18
C ASP A 29 11.10 -23.09 -2.71
N GLU A 30 9.79 -23.19 -2.98
CA GLU A 30 9.17 -24.39 -3.57
C GLU A 30 9.02 -24.26 -5.09
N ALA A 31 9.83 -25.00 -5.86
CA ALA A 31 9.76 -25.00 -7.33
C ALA A 31 8.37 -25.35 -7.91
N PRO A 32 7.57 -26.26 -7.31
CA PRO A 32 6.21 -26.50 -7.75
C PRO A 32 5.31 -25.25 -7.63
N ALA A 33 5.42 -24.51 -6.52
CA ALA A 33 4.65 -23.28 -6.30
C ALA A 33 5.01 -22.20 -7.33
N LEU A 34 6.30 -22.03 -7.63
CA LEU A 34 6.76 -21.13 -8.71
C LEU A 34 6.18 -21.52 -10.06
N SER A 35 6.12 -22.82 -10.36
CA SER A 35 5.62 -23.33 -11.64
C SER A 35 4.12 -23.09 -11.80
N GLU A 36 3.34 -23.34 -10.75
CA GLU A 36 1.89 -23.10 -10.71
C GLU A 36 1.59 -21.62 -10.85
N LEU A 37 2.25 -20.78 -10.05
CA LEU A 37 2.06 -19.34 -10.08
C LEU A 37 2.44 -18.74 -11.45
N ALA A 38 3.54 -19.18 -12.03
CA ALA A 38 3.96 -18.77 -13.37
C ALA A 38 2.94 -19.20 -14.45
N PHE A 39 2.39 -20.42 -14.33
CA PHE A 39 1.36 -20.90 -15.24
C PHE A 39 0.11 -20.04 -15.19
N LEU A 40 -0.38 -19.69 -14.00
CA LEU A 40 -1.56 -18.84 -13.81
C LEU A 40 -1.34 -17.41 -14.33
N LEU A 41 -0.17 -16.82 -14.01
CA LEU A 41 0.15 -15.46 -14.43
C LEU A 41 0.34 -15.32 -15.94
N ARG A 42 0.83 -16.35 -16.64
CA ARG A 42 0.94 -16.34 -18.11
C ARG A 42 -0.41 -16.25 -18.83
N GLN A 43 -1.50 -16.59 -18.17
CA GLN A 43 -2.84 -16.48 -18.73
C GLN A 43 -3.36 -15.04 -18.68
N ASP A 44 -2.73 -14.16 -17.91
CA ASP A 44 -3.10 -12.76 -17.80
C ASP A 44 -2.30 -11.92 -18.81
N HIS A 45 -2.96 -11.37 -19.81
CA HIS A 45 -2.37 -10.58 -20.89
C HIS A 45 -1.64 -9.31 -20.40
N ARG A 46 -1.88 -8.89 -19.17
CA ARG A 46 -1.20 -7.75 -18.52
C ARG A 46 0.21 -8.10 -18.03
N ILE A 47 0.55 -9.38 -17.96
CA ILE A 47 1.88 -9.87 -17.59
C ILE A 47 2.68 -10.12 -18.88
N GLY A 48 3.78 -9.40 -19.04
CA GLY A 48 4.64 -9.50 -20.24
C GLY A 48 5.82 -10.42 -20.04
N GLU A 49 6.54 -10.28 -18.92
CA GLU A 49 7.71 -11.07 -18.59
C GLU A 49 7.58 -11.68 -17.20
N ILE A 50 8.00 -12.93 -17.06
CA ILE A 50 8.04 -13.63 -15.76
C ILE A 50 9.44 -14.19 -15.51
N ARG A 51 10.03 -13.82 -14.38
CA ARG A 51 11.26 -14.37 -13.82
C ARG A 51 10.96 -15.07 -12.52
N THR A 52 11.80 -16.01 -12.15
CA THR A 52 11.66 -16.77 -10.90
C THR A 52 12.94 -16.71 -10.08
N ALA A 53 12.81 -16.72 -8.76
CA ALA A 53 13.88 -16.83 -7.80
C ALA A 53 13.47 -17.80 -6.70
N THR A 54 14.40 -18.64 -6.23
CA THR A 54 14.14 -19.67 -5.20
C THR A 54 14.54 -19.23 -3.79
N SER A 55 14.93 -17.97 -3.62
CA SER A 55 15.27 -17.37 -2.32
C SER A 55 15.19 -15.86 -2.38
N GLY A 56 15.07 -15.20 -1.22
CA GLY A 56 15.13 -13.74 -1.12
C GLY A 56 16.46 -13.18 -1.62
N ALA A 57 17.58 -13.89 -1.43
CA ALA A 57 18.89 -13.49 -1.91
C ALA A 57 19.00 -13.54 -3.44
N ASP A 58 18.41 -14.56 -4.07
CA ASP A 58 18.33 -14.68 -5.54
C ASP A 58 17.43 -13.57 -6.11
N ALA A 59 16.33 -13.27 -5.43
CA ALA A 59 15.43 -12.20 -5.81
C ALA A 59 16.12 -10.82 -5.80
N LEU A 60 16.93 -10.51 -4.78
CA LEU A 60 17.72 -9.27 -4.75
C LEU A 60 18.69 -9.18 -5.93
N ARG A 61 19.40 -10.27 -6.26
CA ARG A 61 20.29 -10.31 -7.42
C ARG A 61 19.55 -10.11 -8.75
N ALA A 62 18.35 -10.66 -8.86
CA ALA A 62 17.53 -10.47 -10.06
C ALA A 62 17.11 -9.01 -10.22
N LEU A 63 16.78 -8.32 -9.13
CA LEU A 63 16.41 -6.89 -9.12
C LEU A 63 17.57 -5.96 -9.47
N ASP A 64 18.82 -6.32 -9.12
CA ASP A 64 20.00 -5.55 -9.48
C ASP A 64 20.30 -5.59 -10.99
N THR A 65 19.88 -6.66 -11.67
CA THR A 65 20.25 -6.90 -13.07
C THR A 65 19.09 -6.71 -14.05
N HIS A 66 17.86 -6.70 -13.55
CA HIS A 66 16.67 -6.62 -14.39
C HIS A 66 15.62 -5.68 -13.79
N PRO A 67 15.00 -4.85 -14.62
CA PRO A 67 13.88 -4.05 -14.17
C PRO A 67 12.65 -4.94 -13.89
N VAL A 68 12.05 -4.76 -12.71
CA VAL A 68 10.88 -5.52 -12.22
C VAL A 68 9.79 -4.54 -11.81
N ASP A 69 8.57 -4.79 -12.25
CA ASP A 69 7.41 -3.96 -11.96
C ASP A 69 6.61 -4.46 -10.75
N VAL A 70 6.57 -5.79 -10.58
CA VAL A 70 5.87 -6.45 -9.47
C VAL A 70 6.62 -7.70 -9.02
N VAL A 71 6.66 -7.90 -7.71
CA VAL A 71 7.17 -9.11 -7.06
C VAL A 71 6.00 -9.86 -6.43
N PHE A 72 5.83 -11.14 -6.79
CA PHE A 72 4.98 -12.08 -6.08
C PHE A 72 5.89 -12.94 -5.20
N CYS A 73 5.74 -12.85 -3.88
CA CYS A 73 6.70 -13.40 -2.93
C CYS A 73 6.01 -14.25 -1.87
N ASP A 74 6.52 -15.47 -1.64
CA ASP A 74 6.17 -16.18 -0.41
C ASP A 74 6.78 -15.47 0.80
N ILE A 75 6.12 -15.57 1.93
CA ILE A 75 6.59 -15.00 3.19
C ILE A 75 7.60 -15.94 3.85
N LYS A 76 7.28 -17.23 3.92
CA LYS A 76 8.10 -18.21 4.63
C LYS A 76 9.12 -18.86 3.69
N MET A 77 10.31 -18.31 3.68
CA MET A 77 11.45 -18.87 2.92
C MET A 77 12.68 -18.99 3.82
N PRO A 78 13.56 -19.99 3.59
CA PRO A 78 14.82 -20.11 4.32
C PRO A 78 15.75 -18.91 4.07
N GLY A 79 16.43 -18.45 5.13
CA GLY A 79 17.38 -17.34 5.07
C GLY A 79 16.68 -16.00 5.11
N LEU A 80 16.68 -15.24 4.01
CA LEU A 80 15.96 -13.98 3.91
C LEU A 80 14.49 -14.27 3.62
N ASP A 81 13.62 -14.11 4.62
CA ASP A 81 12.19 -14.31 4.47
C ASP A 81 11.52 -13.19 3.64
N GLY A 82 10.29 -13.43 3.19
CA GLY A 82 9.56 -12.49 2.33
C GLY A 82 9.29 -11.14 2.98
N MET A 83 9.13 -11.09 4.30
CA MET A 83 8.91 -9.84 5.03
C MET A 83 10.20 -9.02 5.15
N GLU A 84 11.31 -9.68 5.44
CA GLU A 84 12.64 -9.04 5.47
C GLU A 84 13.01 -8.53 4.08
N PHE A 85 12.78 -9.35 3.04
CA PHE A 85 12.96 -8.99 1.65
C PHE A 85 12.15 -7.71 1.28
N ALA A 86 10.87 -7.66 1.65
CA ALA A 86 10.03 -6.49 1.41
C ALA A 86 10.52 -5.22 2.14
N ARG A 87 11.06 -5.37 3.37
CA ARG A 87 11.70 -4.24 4.09
C ARG A 87 12.95 -3.72 3.37
N VAL A 88 13.71 -4.61 2.75
CA VAL A 88 14.87 -4.21 1.91
C VAL A 88 14.36 -3.46 0.68
N LEU A 89 13.35 -3.97 -0.03
CA LEU A 89 12.76 -3.31 -1.20
C LEU A 89 12.18 -1.93 -0.90
N ALA A 90 11.66 -1.71 0.30
CA ALA A 90 11.14 -0.41 0.72
C ALA A 90 12.20 0.72 0.70
N ARG A 91 13.50 0.38 0.61
CA ARG A 91 14.62 1.33 0.54
C ARG A 91 15.09 1.62 -0.89
N PHE A 92 14.55 0.94 -1.89
CA PHE A 92 14.90 1.15 -3.29
C PHE A 92 14.28 2.46 -3.79
N ALA A 93 15.01 3.19 -4.62
CA ALA A 93 14.54 4.43 -5.23
C ALA A 93 13.37 4.16 -6.20
N GLU A 94 13.51 3.12 -7.02
CA GLU A 94 12.45 2.59 -7.90
C GLU A 94 11.96 1.26 -7.31
N ARG A 95 10.89 1.34 -6.53
CA ARG A 95 10.36 0.19 -5.80
C ARG A 95 9.35 -0.57 -6.64
N PRO A 96 9.54 -1.89 -6.90
CA PRO A 96 8.48 -2.71 -7.49
C PRO A 96 7.29 -2.83 -6.53
N GLN A 97 6.10 -3.05 -7.07
CA GLN A 97 4.94 -3.42 -6.28
C GLN A 97 5.14 -4.81 -5.68
N ILE A 98 4.63 -5.06 -4.48
CA ILE A 98 4.76 -6.35 -3.79
C ILE A 98 3.39 -6.96 -3.58
N VAL A 99 3.25 -8.23 -3.97
CA VAL A 99 2.10 -9.09 -3.67
C VAL A 99 2.62 -10.31 -2.93
N PHE A 100 2.17 -10.52 -1.71
CA PHE A 100 2.50 -11.76 -1.00
C PHE A 100 1.62 -12.91 -1.45
N VAL A 101 2.22 -14.10 -1.62
CA VAL A 101 1.53 -15.34 -2.01
C VAL A 101 1.95 -16.43 -1.03
N THR A 102 1.14 -16.73 -0.03
CA THR A 102 1.56 -17.60 1.08
C THR A 102 0.44 -18.48 1.62
N ALA A 103 0.79 -19.55 2.31
CA ALA A 103 -0.16 -20.43 3.01
C ALA A 103 -0.51 -19.93 4.42
N TYR A 104 0.14 -18.86 4.91
CA TYR A 104 0.01 -18.39 6.27
C TYR A 104 -0.80 -17.12 6.35
N ASP A 105 -1.91 -17.15 7.07
CA ASP A 105 -2.80 -16.01 7.33
C ASP A 105 -2.27 -15.07 8.42
N GLU A 106 -1.43 -15.57 9.32
CA GLU A 106 -0.86 -14.83 10.45
C GLU A 106 -0.02 -13.61 10.02
N HIS A 107 0.55 -13.63 8.80
CA HIS A 107 1.42 -12.59 8.26
C HIS A 107 0.69 -11.55 7.39
N ALA A 108 -0.61 -11.72 7.17
CA ALA A 108 -1.39 -10.71 6.43
C ALA A 108 -1.29 -9.32 7.06
N VAL A 109 -1.09 -9.27 8.37
CA VAL A 109 -0.95 -8.04 9.16
C VAL A 109 0.44 -7.42 9.02
N ASP A 110 1.48 -8.25 9.03
CA ASP A 110 2.86 -7.78 8.88
C ASP A 110 3.13 -7.28 7.45
N ALA A 111 2.39 -7.81 6.46
CA ALA A 111 2.41 -7.34 5.07
C ALA A 111 2.01 -5.86 4.92
N PHE A 112 1.22 -5.33 5.87
CA PHE A 112 0.89 -3.91 5.96
C PHE A 112 2.07 -3.03 6.34
N GLU A 113 2.95 -3.49 7.22
CA GLU A 113 4.12 -2.72 7.65
C GLU A 113 5.04 -2.40 6.47
N VAL A 114 5.10 -3.30 5.49
CA VAL A 114 5.93 -3.14 4.29
C VAL A 114 5.19 -2.55 3.09
N ARG A 115 3.93 -2.10 3.26
CA ARG A 115 3.09 -1.53 2.19
C ARG A 115 2.98 -2.46 0.98
N ALA A 116 2.67 -3.72 1.22
CA ALA A 116 2.35 -4.65 0.14
C ALA A 116 1.09 -4.19 -0.61
N THR A 117 1.09 -4.35 -1.93
CA THR A 117 -0.03 -3.97 -2.78
C THR A 117 -1.20 -4.92 -2.61
N ASP A 118 -0.91 -6.21 -2.37
CA ASP A 118 -1.93 -7.22 -2.13
C ASP A 118 -1.36 -8.45 -1.40
N TYR A 119 -2.28 -9.35 -0.99
CA TYR A 119 -1.98 -10.58 -0.28
C TYR A 119 -2.87 -11.71 -0.82
N VAL A 120 -2.27 -12.78 -1.31
CA VAL A 120 -2.94 -13.92 -1.93
C VAL A 120 -2.67 -15.18 -1.12
N MET A 121 -3.73 -15.85 -0.66
CA MET A 121 -3.61 -17.12 0.06
C MET A 121 -3.40 -18.29 -0.89
N LYS A 122 -2.49 -19.22 -0.53
CA LYS A 122 -2.38 -20.55 -1.15
C LYS A 122 -3.51 -21.45 -0.62
N PRO A 123 -4.19 -22.26 -1.45
CA PRO A 123 -3.94 -22.48 -2.88
C PRO A 123 -4.38 -21.28 -3.74
N VAL A 124 -3.57 -20.95 -4.74
CA VAL A 124 -3.78 -19.79 -5.59
C VAL A 124 -4.89 -20.04 -6.60
N HIS A 125 -5.92 -19.22 -6.60
CA HIS A 125 -6.99 -19.25 -7.58
C HIS A 125 -6.81 -18.16 -8.64
N ALA A 126 -7.10 -18.48 -9.91
CA ALA A 126 -6.90 -17.59 -11.05
C ALA A 126 -7.61 -16.24 -10.88
N ASP A 127 -8.87 -16.23 -10.42
CA ASP A 127 -9.66 -15.03 -10.20
C ASP A 127 -9.01 -14.10 -9.15
N ARG A 128 -8.49 -14.70 -8.06
CA ARG A 128 -7.83 -13.94 -6.99
C ARG A 128 -6.52 -13.32 -7.48
N LEU A 129 -5.78 -14.04 -8.33
CA LEU A 129 -4.54 -13.55 -8.91
C LEU A 129 -4.81 -12.42 -9.92
N THR A 130 -5.84 -12.58 -10.75
CA THR A 130 -6.31 -11.55 -11.70
C THR A 130 -6.65 -10.24 -10.97
N GLU A 131 -7.29 -10.32 -9.80
CA GLU A 131 -7.60 -9.17 -8.96
C GLU A 131 -6.32 -8.52 -8.38
N ALA A 132 -5.34 -9.33 -7.95
CA ALA A 132 -4.05 -8.83 -7.47
C ALA A 132 -3.31 -8.06 -8.57
N VAL A 133 -3.26 -8.59 -9.79
CA VAL A 133 -2.67 -7.91 -10.96
C VAL A 133 -3.39 -6.59 -11.26
N ARG A 134 -4.71 -6.55 -11.15
CA ARG A 134 -5.50 -5.31 -11.31
C ARG A 134 -5.09 -4.24 -10.31
N ARG A 135 -4.89 -4.61 -9.03
CA ARG A 135 -4.43 -3.69 -7.98
C ARG A 135 -3.02 -3.18 -8.21
N VAL A 136 -2.11 -4.05 -8.68
CA VAL A 136 -0.75 -3.66 -9.07
C VAL A 136 -0.77 -2.60 -10.16
N MET A 137 -1.58 -2.79 -11.20
CA MET A 137 -1.73 -1.81 -12.28
C MET A 137 -2.24 -0.46 -11.77
N ALA A 138 -3.27 -0.46 -10.90
CA ALA A 138 -3.80 0.75 -10.30
C ALA A 138 -2.75 1.50 -9.47
N ALA A 139 -2.02 0.79 -8.59
CA ALA A 139 -0.97 1.36 -7.75
C ALA A 139 0.15 2.00 -8.59
N ARG A 140 0.59 1.35 -9.66
CA ARG A 140 1.60 1.88 -10.58
C ARG A 140 1.14 3.15 -11.31
N SER A 141 -0.12 3.18 -11.75
CA SER A 141 -0.71 4.36 -12.38
C SER A 141 -0.73 5.57 -11.44
N GLU A 142 -1.05 5.34 -10.17
CA GLU A 142 -1.01 6.36 -9.12
C GLU A 142 0.42 6.86 -8.87
N ASP A 143 1.40 5.96 -8.80
CA ASP A 143 2.81 6.31 -8.59
C ASP A 143 3.36 7.11 -9.78
N ALA A 144 3.05 6.73 -11.02
CA ALA A 144 3.43 7.46 -12.23
C ALA A 144 2.79 8.86 -12.26
N SER A 145 1.51 8.97 -11.91
CA SER A 145 0.80 10.25 -11.84
C SER A 145 1.40 11.18 -10.79
N ARG A 146 1.80 10.63 -9.64
CA ARG A 146 2.47 11.37 -8.55
C ARG A 146 3.86 11.86 -8.98
N ALA A 147 4.63 11.03 -9.69
CA ALA A 147 5.95 11.39 -10.21
C ALA A 147 5.85 12.53 -11.26
N LEU A 148 4.87 12.48 -12.17
CA LEU A 148 4.61 13.53 -13.15
C LEU A 148 4.16 14.84 -12.50
N ALA A 149 3.36 14.78 -11.44
CA ALA A 149 2.93 15.95 -10.68
C ALA A 149 4.11 16.61 -9.92
N ALA A 150 5.02 15.81 -9.37
CA ALA A 150 6.23 16.30 -8.69
C ALA A 150 7.19 17.01 -9.66
N GLY A 151 7.29 16.56 -10.93
CA GLY A 151 8.13 17.18 -11.97
C GLY A 151 7.61 18.51 -12.49
N ARG A 152 6.36 18.87 -12.25
CA ARG A 152 5.72 20.11 -12.78
C ARG A 152 5.67 21.26 -11.79
N GLY A 153 6.37 21.19 -10.66
CA GLY A 153 6.53 22.33 -9.75
C GLY A 153 5.22 22.91 -9.19
N SER A 154 4.17 22.10 -9.06
CA SER A 154 2.92 22.52 -8.46
C SER A 154 2.88 22.10 -6.99
N SER A 155 2.90 23.09 -6.09
CA SER A 155 2.67 22.91 -4.65
C SER A 155 1.18 22.65 -4.34
N ALA A 156 0.59 21.70 -5.05
CA ALA A 156 -0.68 21.13 -4.66
C ALA A 156 -0.36 19.85 -3.86
N GLN A 157 -0.53 19.94 -2.56
CA GLN A 157 -0.48 18.81 -1.65
C GLN A 157 -1.53 17.79 -2.11
N ALA A 158 -1.12 16.83 -2.95
CA ALA A 158 -1.99 15.71 -3.33
C ALA A 158 -2.36 14.99 -2.02
N ALA A 159 -3.64 14.91 -1.73
CA ALA A 159 -4.13 14.12 -0.62
C ALA A 159 -3.58 12.69 -0.76
N PRO A 160 -3.06 12.09 0.31
CA PRO A 160 -2.50 10.75 0.25
C PRO A 160 -3.57 9.79 -0.27
N ALA A 161 -3.19 8.95 -1.24
CA ALA A 161 -4.08 7.94 -1.82
C ALA A 161 -4.78 7.15 -0.71
N ASP A 162 -6.05 6.82 -0.91
CA ASP A 162 -6.84 6.14 0.10
C ASP A 162 -6.31 4.72 0.31
N GLU A 163 -5.96 4.40 1.53
CA GLU A 163 -5.35 3.13 1.90
C GLU A 163 -6.42 2.05 2.06
N THR A 164 -6.22 0.91 1.40
CA THR A 164 -7.08 -0.26 1.55
C THR A 164 -6.57 -1.14 2.69
N ILE A 165 -7.43 -1.43 3.66
CA ILE A 165 -7.11 -2.17 4.89
C ILE A 165 -7.85 -3.51 4.84
N PRO A 166 -7.19 -4.67 4.78
CA PRO A 166 -7.86 -5.95 4.98
C PRO A 166 -8.24 -6.09 6.45
N VAL A 167 -9.44 -6.54 6.66
CA VAL A 167 -10.02 -6.84 7.96
C VAL A 167 -10.62 -8.24 7.89
N GLU A 168 -10.35 -9.04 8.90
CA GLU A 168 -10.88 -10.39 8.98
C GLU A 168 -12.09 -10.43 9.92
N LEU A 169 -13.16 -11.06 9.46
CA LEU A 169 -14.34 -11.34 10.26
C LEU A 169 -14.83 -12.76 9.96
N GLY A 170 -14.68 -13.67 10.94
CA GLY A 170 -15.20 -15.04 10.81
C GLY A 170 -14.59 -15.87 9.67
N GLY A 171 -13.28 -15.70 9.39
CA GLY A 171 -12.58 -16.40 8.31
C GLY A 171 -12.79 -15.79 6.92
N VAL A 172 -13.46 -14.63 6.84
CA VAL A 172 -13.63 -13.87 5.59
C VAL A 172 -12.80 -12.60 5.67
N THR A 173 -11.86 -12.44 4.75
CA THR A 173 -11.11 -11.19 4.62
C THR A 173 -11.90 -10.19 3.79
N THR A 174 -12.26 -9.08 4.41
CA THR A 174 -12.94 -7.95 3.77
C THR A 174 -11.97 -6.77 3.70
N PHE A 175 -12.09 -5.96 2.66
CA PHE A 175 -11.24 -4.78 2.47
C PHE A 175 -12.05 -3.52 2.75
N ILE A 176 -11.53 -2.68 3.66
CA ILE A 176 -12.10 -1.36 3.95
C ILE A 176 -11.13 -0.26 3.51
N GLN A 177 -11.66 0.90 3.12
CA GLN A 177 -10.84 2.05 2.79
C GLN A 177 -10.55 2.86 4.06
N ARG A 178 -9.33 3.44 4.17
CA ARG A 178 -8.99 4.32 5.28
C ARG A 178 -9.99 5.47 5.45
N SER A 179 -10.49 6.04 4.33
CA SER A 179 -11.50 7.11 4.34
C SER A 179 -12.81 6.70 5.01
N GLN A 180 -13.12 5.39 5.07
CA GLN A 180 -14.29 4.85 5.76
C GLN A 180 -14.10 4.78 7.28
N VAL A 181 -12.85 4.87 7.77
CA VAL A 181 -12.53 4.77 9.19
C VAL A 181 -12.81 6.11 9.88
N LEU A 182 -13.73 6.10 10.83
CA LEU A 182 -14.10 7.25 11.64
C LEU A 182 -13.13 7.46 12.80
N TYR A 183 -12.80 6.38 13.49
CA TYR A 183 -11.83 6.35 14.60
C TYR A 183 -11.33 4.93 14.84
N ALA A 184 -10.19 4.83 15.52
CA ALA A 184 -9.58 3.57 15.94
C ALA A 184 -9.34 3.57 17.45
N GLN A 185 -9.57 2.44 18.10
CA GLN A 185 -9.34 2.23 19.53
C GLN A 185 -8.37 1.07 19.78
N ALA A 186 -7.47 1.23 20.76
CA ALA A 186 -6.60 0.16 21.21
C ALA A 186 -7.42 -0.98 21.85
N TYR A 187 -7.11 -2.20 21.47
CA TYR A 187 -7.72 -3.40 22.04
C TYR A 187 -6.66 -4.49 22.20
N GLY A 188 -5.92 -4.46 23.31
CA GLY A 188 -4.72 -5.29 23.50
C GLY A 188 -3.67 -4.98 22.43
N ASP A 189 -3.22 -6.01 21.72
CA ASP A 189 -2.26 -5.92 20.62
C ASP A 189 -2.92 -5.55 19.27
N TYR A 190 -4.23 -5.28 19.29
CA TYR A 190 -5.03 -4.94 18.13
C TYR A 190 -5.51 -3.49 18.19
N ALA A 191 -5.83 -2.92 17.04
CA ALA A 191 -6.68 -1.74 16.94
C ALA A 191 -8.06 -2.14 16.42
N ARG A 192 -9.11 -1.61 17.06
CA ARG A 192 -10.47 -1.72 16.55
C ARG A 192 -10.77 -0.50 15.71
N LEU A 193 -10.92 -0.70 14.42
CA LEU A 193 -11.31 0.32 13.45
C LEU A 193 -12.83 0.43 13.45
N HIS A 194 -13.36 1.63 13.62
CA HIS A 194 -14.79 1.92 13.57
C HIS A 194 -15.10 2.66 12.27
N THR A 195 -16.03 2.11 11.48
CA THR A 195 -16.51 2.64 10.22
C THR A 195 -18.01 2.95 10.31
N THR A 196 -18.58 3.55 9.27
CA THR A 196 -20.03 3.75 9.16
C THR A 196 -20.83 2.44 9.05
N THR A 197 -20.16 1.36 8.62
CA THR A 197 -20.81 0.06 8.37
C THR A 197 -20.55 -0.97 9.47
N GLY A 198 -19.68 -0.67 10.45
CA GLY A 198 -19.35 -1.60 11.53
C GLY A 198 -17.99 -1.37 12.15
N SER A 199 -17.51 -2.35 12.91
CA SER A 199 -16.17 -2.31 13.51
C SER A 199 -15.37 -3.54 13.15
N HIS A 200 -14.06 -3.33 12.95
CA HIS A 200 -13.13 -4.36 12.50
C HIS A 200 -11.89 -4.39 13.40
N LEU A 201 -11.39 -5.58 13.71
CA LEU A 201 -10.13 -5.73 14.45
C LEU A 201 -8.99 -5.89 13.45
N VAL A 202 -7.92 -5.12 13.68
CA VAL A 202 -6.66 -5.23 12.94
C VAL A 202 -5.51 -5.35 13.92
N ARG A 203 -4.54 -6.21 13.64
CA ARG A 203 -3.37 -6.41 14.49
C ARG A 203 -2.30 -5.34 14.21
N ILE A 204 -2.67 -4.09 14.36
CA ILE A 204 -1.79 -2.93 14.16
C ILE A 204 -1.85 -2.07 15.42
N SER A 205 -0.71 -1.57 15.88
CA SER A 205 -0.70 -0.65 17.02
C SER A 205 -1.28 0.72 16.62
N LEU A 206 -1.90 1.42 17.57
CA LEU A 206 -2.37 2.78 17.30
C LEU A 206 -1.23 3.74 16.98
N THR A 207 -0.02 3.49 17.44
CA THR A 207 1.16 4.30 17.12
C THR A 207 1.52 4.14 15.64
N THR A 208 1.54 2.91 15.15
CA THR A 208 1.76 2.63 13.72
C THR A 208 0.68 3.28 12.85
N LEU A 209 -0.60 3.21 13.27
CA LEU A 209 -1.70 3.87 12.55
C LEU A 209 -1.56 5.41 12.56
N GLU A 210 -1.12 6.00 13.68
CA GLU A 210 -0.88 7.43 13.80
C GLU A 210 0.23 7.90 12.85
N ASP A 211 1.35 7.18 12.81
CA ASP A 211 2.48 7.48 11.92
C ASP A 211 2.08 7.38 10.43
N ARG A 212 1.26 6.39 10.07
CA ARG A 212 0.81 6.16 8.69
C ARG A 212 -0.30 7.12 8.25
N TRP A 213 -1.24 7.42 9.13
CA TRP A 213 -2.47 8.16 8.81
C TRP A 213 -2.43 9.62 9.24
N GLY A 214 -1.38 10.05 9.93
CA GLY A 214 -1.22 11.43 10.39
C GLY A 214 -1.30 12.44 9.25
N ALA A 215 -0.64 12.16 8.12
CA ALA A 215 -0.69 12.98 6.90
C ALA A 215 -2.07 12.93 6.20
N ALA A 216 -2.86 11.89 6.44
CA ALA A 216 -4.22 11.74 5.93
C ALA A 216 -5.29 12.35 6.85
N GLY A 217 -4.87 13.12 7.87
CA GLY A 217 -5.78 13.83 8.76
C GLY A 217 -6.23 13.04 9.99
N PHE A 218 -5.56 11.94 10.34
CA PHE A 218 -5.82 11.29 11.62
C PHE A 218 -4.99 11.91 12.75
N GLY A 219 -5.59 11.97 13.95
CA GLY A 219 -4.93 12.52 15.13
C GLY A 219 -5.23 11.74 16.40
N ARG A 220 -4.20 11.58 17.24
CA ARG A 220 -4.36 10.96 18.55
C ARG A 220 -5.08 11.90 19.51
N ILE A 221 -6.16 11.43 20.11
CA ILE A 221 -6.91 12.21 21.12
C ILE A 221 -6.79 11.61 22.53
N HIS A 222 -6.46 10.33 22.61
CA HIS A 222 -6.24 9.61 23.87
C HIS A 222 -5.16 8.54 23.66
N ARG A 223 -4.51 8.07 24.73
CA ARG A 223 -3.54 6.97 24.65
C ARG A 223 -4.09 5.72 23.94
N SER A 224 -5.40 5.55 23.95
CA SER A 224 -6.11 4.42 23.37
C SER A 224 -7.02 4.79 22.20
N THR A 225 -6.96 6.04 21.66
CA THR A 225 -7.92 6.48 20.63
C THR A 225 -7.26 7.41 19.61
N LEU A 226 -7.39 7.06 18.35
CA LEU A 226 -7.01 7.82 17.16
C LEU A 226 -8.28 8.16 16.39
N VAL A 227 -8.44 9.38 15.89
CA VAL A 227 -9.64 9.85 15.19
C VAL A 227 -9.33 10.45 13.83
N SER A 228 -10.24 10.31 12.89
CA SER A 228 -10.23 11.06 11.64
C SER A 228 -10.68 12.50 11.92
N LEU A 229 -9.76 13.45 11.85
CA LEU A 229 -10.06 14.87 12.14
C LEU A 229 -11.08 15.48 11.17
N PRO A 230 -11.08 15.15 9.85
CA PRO A 230 -12.11 15.60 8.93
C PRO A 230 -13.54 15.12 9.28
N GLN A 231 -13.66 14.03 10.04
CA GLN A 231 -14.95 13.44 10.45
C GLN A 231 -15.45 14.00 11.81
N VAL A 232 -14.66 14.86 12.47
CA VAL A 232 -15.07 15.51 13.72
C VAL A 232 -16.11 16.57 13.42
N THR A 233 -17.32 16.39 13.92
CA THR A 233 -18.44 17.32 13.72
C THR A 233 -18.57 18.37 14.82
N GLU A 234 -18.11 18.05 16.04
CA GLU A 234 -18.22 18.95 17.19
C GLU A 234 -17.07 18.74 18.16
N VAL A 235 -16.56 19.82 18.73
CA VAL A 235 -15.62 19.78 19.86
C VAL A 235 -16.27 20.47 21.04
N ARG A 236 -16.46 19.76 22.14
CA ARG A 236 -17.10 20.26 23.36
C ARG A 236 -16.08 20.40 24.47
N MET A 237 -16.15 21.57 25.13
CA MET A 237 -15.35 21.89 26.31
C MET A 237 -16.29 22.10 27.49
N ASP A 238 -16.31 21.20 28.44
CA ASP A 238 -17.09 21.32 29.66
C ASP A 238 -16.21 21.14 30.90
N ARG A 239 -16.18 22.16 31.78
CA ARG A 239 -15.47 22.13 33.06
C ARG A 239 -14.04 21.62 33.00
N GLY A 240 -13.31 21.97 31.94
CA GLY A 240 -11.93 21.53 31.72
C GLY A 240 -11.76 20.12 31.14
N ARG A 241 -12.85 19.47 30.75
CA ARG A 241 -12.86 18.23 29.95
C ARG A 241 -13.12 18.57 28.49
N CYS A 242 -12.37 17.92 27.61
CA CYS A 242 -12.54 18.05 26.17
C CYS A 242 -13.10 16.73 25.62
N SER A 243 -14.13 16.83 24.78
CA SER A 243 -14.63 15.70 23.98
C SER A 243 -14.81 16.10 22.54
N VAL A 244 -14.77 15.13 21.64
CA VAL A 244 -15.08 15.29 20.21
C VAL A 244 -16.23 14.38 19.85
N ARG A 245 -17.07 14.85 18.92
CA ARG A 245 -18.17 14.09 18.34
C ARG A 245 -17.83 13.68 16.92
N ILE A 246 -18.04 12.39 16.64
CA ILE A 246 -17.90 11.80 15.30
C ILE A 246 -19.15 10.96 15.05
N GLY A 247 -19.99 11.38 14.11
CA GLY A 247 -21.32 10.80 13.96
C GLY A 247 -22.10 10.86 15.28
N ASP A 248 -22.60 9.74 15.75
CA ASP A 248 -23.37 9.62 17.01
C ASP A 248 -22.51 9.34 18.24
N VAL A 249 -21.18 9.22 18.08
CA VAL A 249 -20.27 8.84 19.16
C VAL A 249 -19.55 10.06 19.72
N GLU A 250 -19.53 10.17 21.07
CA GLU A 250 -18.74 11.17 21.79
C GLU A 250 -17.51 10.50 22.40
N LEU A 251 -16.32 11.00 22.04
CA LEU A 251 -15.02 10.46 22.46
C LEU A 251 -14.30 11.48 23.35
N GLN A 252 -13.75 11.00 24.48
CA GLN A 252 -13.02 11.84 25.41
C GLN A 252 -11.60 12.12 24.92
N VAL A 253 -11.20 13.38 25.00
CA VAL A 253 -9.86 13.84 24.67
C VAL A 253 -9.05 13.97 25.95
N SER A 254 -7.86 13.36 25.98
CA SER A 254 -6.98 13.52 27.16
C SER A 254 -6.41 14.94 27.23
N ARG A 255 -6.13 15.41 28.46
CA ARG A 255 -5.56 16.76 28.69
C ARG A 255 -4.30 17.03 27.86
N ARG A 256 -3.47 16.01 27.69
CA ARG A 256 -2.23 16.08 26.91
C ARG A 256 -2.48 16.37 25.43
N HIS A 257 -3.54 15.79 24.83
CA HIS A 257 -3.85 15.92 23.41
C HIS A 257 -4.81 17.08 23.08
N THR A 258 -5.40 17.75 24.10
CA THR A 258 -6.36 18.83 23.87
C THR A 258 -5.75 20.02 23.12
N HIS A 259 -4.50 20.39 23.44
CA HIS A 259 -3.83 21.52 22.80
C HIS A 259 -3.50 21.22 21.33
N ASP A 260 -2.94 20.03 21.06
CA ASP A 260 -2.56 19.61 19.69
C ASP A 260 -3.80 19.43 18.79
N LEU A 261 -4.86 18.84 19.32
CA LEU A 261 -6.13 18.69 18.62
C LEU A 261 -6.68 20.03 18.17
N ARG A 262 -6.71 21.05 19.06
CA ARG A 262 -7.20 22.38 18.71
C ARG A 262 -6.37 23.05 17.63
N ALA A 263 -5.06 22.96 17.72
CA ALA A 263 -4.14 23.51 16.71
C ALA A 263 -4.38 22.89 15.33
N ARG A 264 -4.55 21.57 15.27
CA ARG A 264 -4.82 20.82 14.03
C ARG A 264 -6.20 21.16 13.43
N LEU A 265 -7.25 21.22 14.23
CA LEU A 265 -8.60 21.54 13.76
C LEU A 265 -8.71 22.98 13.25
N LEU A 266 -8.04 23.95 13.89
CA LEU A 266 -8.01 25.34 13.43
C LEU A 266 -7.25 25.50 12.10
N ASN A 267 -6.21 24.69 11.86
CA ASN A 267 -5.50 24.67 10.58
C ASN A 267 -6.35 24.04 9.46
N THR A 268 -7.13 23.04 9.78
CA THR A 268 -8.04 22.38 8.81
C THR A 268 -9.18 23.32 8.40
N ALA A 269 -9.73 24.11 9.34
CA ALA A 269 -10.79 25.07 9.07
C ALA A 269 -10.34 26.25 8.18
N LYS A 270 -9.04 26.63 8.22
CA LYS A 270 -8.49 27.70 7.37
C LYS A 270 -8.29 27.32 5.91
N VAL A 271 -8.27 26.02 5.59
CA VAL A 271 -8.08 25.52 4.21
C VAL A 271 -9.41 25.36 3.47
N SER A 272 -10.54 25.46 4.18
CA SER A 272 -11.90 25.24 3.63
C SER A 272 -12.69 26.53 3.33
N ASP A 273 -12.06 27.70 3.43
CA ASP A 273 -12.70 28.98 3.04
C ASP A 273 -12.23 29.37 1.62
N PRO A 274 -13.14 29.45 0.63
CA PRO A 274 -12.82 29.72 -0.79
C PRO A 274 -12.36 31.15 -1.08
#